data_5f63c5dbee41f113348e6e53c9e385a5
#
_entry.id   5f63c5dbee41f113348e6e53c9e385a5
#
_cell.length_a   1.000
_cell.length_b   1.000
_cell.length_c   1.000
_cell.angle_alpha   90.00
_cell.angle_beta   90.00
_cell.angle_gamma   90.00
#
_symmetry.space_group_name_H-M   'P 1'
#
loop_
_entity.id
_entity.type
_entity.pdbx_description
1 polymer ?
#
loop_
_entity_poly.entity_id
_entity_poly.type
_entity_poly.pdbx_seq_one_letter_code
_entity_poly.pdbx_strand_id
1 'polypeptide(L)'
;MNQRIPILVYHHVYPDGADELNVNKPGECTGVIAESAFNRQMQYLADNKMEVVSTSNVVDWLIDDAPLPEHAVVLHFDNGWLDTFTVTKPVLDSFGFTATCFVITDSANATSEGKRAAIRTKTEGIVEKPFMTWDQIRELVAAGWEIGAHTASHCRMADKLEAEGDEGVLDEVDRPSAAFQEQLGRLPLHFAYPSGSRNTRTDELLQDHYRSLRLWHFEEQPVWSFTENTTSRLAIDCQNIDNTVTFADFERLFEEAVTNG
;
A
#
# COMPACT_ATOMS: atom_id res chain seq x y z
N MET A 1 -19.68 -14.10 -13.34
CA MET A 1 -19.85 -13.51 -12.00
C MET A 1 -18.88 -12.35 -11.91
N ASN A 2 -19.30 -11.22 -11.36
CA ASN A 2 -18.44 -10.03 -11.23
C ASN A 2 -17.57 -10.22 -9.99
N GLN A 3 -16.30 -10.61 -10.16
CA GLN A 3 -15.40 -10.83 -9.04
C GLN A 3 -15.04 -9.50 -8.38
N ARG A 4 -15.05 -9.45 -7.06
CA ARG A 4 -14.71 -8.27 -6.24
C ARG A 4 -13.46 -8.57 -5.42
N ILE A 5 -12.37 -7.88 -5.73
CA ILE A 5 -11.07 -8.16 -5.12
C ILE A 5 -10.82 -7.15 -3.98
N PRO A 6 -10.72 -7.61 -2.71
CA PRO A 6 -10.26 -6.79 -1.61
C PRO A 6 -8.76 -6.48 -1.77
N ILE A 7 -8.40 -5.20 -1.69
CA ILE A 7 -7.00 -4.77 -1.62
C ILE A 7 -6.81 -4.10 -0.26
N LEU A 8 -6.12 -4.78 0.66
CA LEU A 8 -5.98 -4.38 2.05
C LEU A 8 -4.72 -3.53 2.20
N VAL A 9 -4.86 -2.28 2.64
CA VAL A 9 -3.74 -1.37 2.84
C VAL A 9 -3.43 -1.23 4.32
N TYR A 10 -2.21 -1.54 4.68
CA TYR A 10 -1.64 -1.36 6.01
C TYR A 10 -0.54 -0.30 5.96
N HIS A 11 -0.26 0.33 7.09
CA HIS A 11 0.86 1.25 7.22
C HIS A 11 1.86 0.72 8.26
N HIS A 12 1.47 0.67 9.52
CA HIS A 12 2.31 0.19 10.60
C HIS A 12 1.75 -1.05 11.28
N VAL A 13 2.60 -2.05 11.49
CA VAL A 13 2.32 -3.20 12.37
C VAL A 13 3.33 -3.19 13.51
N TYR A 14 2.87 -2.92 14.72
CA TYR A 14 3.73 -2.83 15.89
C TYR A 14 3.57 -4.04 16.81
N PRO A 15 4.65 -4.47 17.50
CA PRO A 15 4.55 -5.49 18.55
C PRO A 15 3.50 -5.12 19.59
N ASP A 16 2.84 -6.14 20.18
CA ASP A 16 1.86 -5.91 21.22
C ASP A 16 2.46 -5.16 22.41
N GLY A 17 1.75 -4.13 22.86
CA GLY A 17 2.19 -3.28 23.97
C GLY A 17 3.14 -2.15 23.58
N ALA A 18 3.45 -1.96 22.30
CA ALA A 18 4.19 -0.80 21.83
C ALA A 18 3.43 0.51 22.13
N ASP A 19 4.15 1.56 22.53
CA ASP A 19 3.54 2.86 22.85
C ASP A 19 2.84 3.49 21.64
N GLU A 20 3.30 3.21 20.44
CA GLU A 20 2.73 3.66 19.17
C GLU A 20 1.30 3.16 18.93
N LEU A 21 0.89 2.08 19.60
CA LEU A 21 -0.49 1.57 19.54
C LEU A 21 -1.48 2.40 20.37
N ASN A 22 -0.99 3.26 21.25
CA ASN A 22 -1.82 4.12 22.13
C ASN A 22 -2.36 5.37 21.41
N VAL A 23 -2.47 5.32 20.09
CA VAL A 23 -3.08 6.40 19.29
C VAL A 23 -4.58 6.36 19.50
N ASN A 24 -5.08 7.30 20.31
CA ASN A 24 -6.51 7.43 20.58
C ASN A 24 -7.08 8.64 19.83
N LYS A 25 -7.46 8.41 18.58
CA LYS A 25 -8.12 9.43 17.74
C LYS A 25 -9.44 8.83 17.22
N PRO A 26 -10.53 8.91 17.98
CA PRO A 26 -11.82 8.40 17.53
C PRO A 26 -12.24 9.02 16.19
N GLY A 27 -12.60 8.18 15.21
CA GLY A 27 -13.04 8.63 13.89
C GLY A 27 -11.92 9.02 12.92
N GLU A 28 -10.65 8.85 13.29
CA GLU A 28 -9.51 9.08 12.39
C GLU A 28 -8.77 7.78 12.11
N CYS A 29 -8.29 7.61 10.86
CA CYS A 29 -7.34 6.57 10.51
C CYS A 29 -6.07 6.75 11.34
N THR A 30 -5.70 5.74 12.10
CA THR A 30 -4.49 5.76 12.93
C THR A 30 -3.27 5.23 12.17
N GLY A 31 -3.53 4.43 11.13
CA GLY A 31 -2.48 3.77 10.36
C GLY A 31 -1.67 2.75 11.15
N VAL A 32 -2.11 2.37 12.36
CA VAL A 32 -1.39 1.41 13.21
C VAL A 32 -2.27 0.23 13.56
N ILE A 33 -1.67 -0.98 13.62
CA ILE A 33 -2.33 -2.20 14.09
C ILE A 33 -1.35 -3.01 14.95
N ALA A 34 -1.86 -3.69 15.98
CA ALA A 34 -1.05 -4.59 16.80
C ALA A 34 -0.68 -5.86 16.02
N GLU A 35 0.51 -6.39 16.24
CA GLU A 35 1.00 -7.63 15.63
C GLU A 35 0.04 -8.81 15.83
N SER A 36 -0.51 -8.96 17.03
CA SER A 36 -1.48 -10.04 17.33
C SER A 36 -2.78 -9.87 16.52
N ALA A 37 -3.27 -8.64 16.33
CA ALA A 37 -4.46 -8.37 15.52
C ALA A 37 -4.17 -8.62 14.02
N PHE A 38 -3.03 -8.16 13.51
CA PHE A 38 -2.57 -8.45 12.15
C PHE A 38 -2.42 -9.95 11.92
N ASN A 39 -1.74 -10.66 12.83
CA ASN A 39 -1.57 -12.12 12.73
C ASN A 39 -2.94 -12.86 12.72
N ARG A 40 -3.90 -12.41 13.53
CA ARG A 40 -5.26 -12.95 13.52
C ARG A 40 -5.97 -12.72 12.17
N GLN A 41 -5.76 -11.58 11.52
CA GLN A 41 -6.29 -11.32 10.17
C GLN A 41 -5.65 -12.25 9.14
N MET A 42 -4.34 -12.46 9.18
CA MET A 42 -3.63 -13.39 8.26
C MET A 42 -4.08 -14.84 8.50
N GLN A 43 -4.27 -15.24 9.76
CA GLN A 43 -4.84 -16.56 10.09
C GLN A 43 -6.24 -16.73 9.49
N TYR A 44 -7.09 -15.71 9.56
CA TYR A 44 -8.42 -15.74 8.92
C TYR A 44 -8.32 -15.95 7.42
N LEU A 45 -7.39 -15.26 6.73
CA LEU A 45 -7.17 -15.45 5.29
C LEU A 45 -6.78 -16.91 4.99
N ALA A 46 -5.85 -17.46 5.76
CA ALA A 46 -5.39 -18.85 5.60
C ALA A 46 -6.51 -19.87 5.86
N ASP A 47 -7.25 -19.72 6.96
CA ASP A 47 -8.36 -20.63 7.36
C ASP A 47 -9.49 -20.64 6.33
N ASN A 48 -9.77 -19.49 5.69
CA ASN A 48 -10.77 -19.34 4.65
C ASN A 48 -10.23 -19.59 3.22
N LYS A 49 -8.99 -20.07 3.11
CA LYS A 49 -8.33 -20.40 1.83
C LYS A 49 -8.32 -19.22 0.85
N MET A 50 -8.16 -18.01 1.40
CA MET A 50 -7.94 -16.84 0.57
C MET A 50 -6.58 -16.94 -0.11
N GLU A 51 -6.51 -16.64 -1.40
CA GLU A 51 -5.27 -16.66 -2.17
C GLU A 51 -4.72 -15.23 -2.25
N VAL A 52 -3.58 -15.00 -1.58
CA VAL A 52 -2.90 -13.72 -1.65
C VAL A 52 -2.19 -13.63 -3.00
N VAL A 53 -2.66 -12.69 -3.84
CA VAL A 53 -2.12 -12.45 -5.19
C VAL A 53 -1.39 -11.12 -5.26
N SER A 54 -0.52 -10.97 -6.27
CA SER A 54 0.21 -9.73 -6.48
C SER A 54 -0.65 -8.62 -7.10
N THR A 55 -0.20 -7.37 -6.99
CA THR A 55 -0.81 -6.25 -7.72
C THR A 55 -0.74 -6.49 -9.22
N SER A 56 0.37 -7.03 -9.72
CA SER A 56 0.50 -7.37 -11.15
C SER A 56 -0.55 -8.37 -11.62
N ASN A 57 -0.89 -9.39 -10.81
CA ASN A 57 -1.95 -10.33 -11.17
C ASN A 57 -3.31 -9.64 -11.33
N VAL A 58 -3.65 -8.72 -10.39
CA VAL A 58 -4.90 -7.94 -10.50
C VAL A 58 -4.88 -7.03 -11.72
N VAL A 59 -3.76 -6.41 -12.04
CA VAL A 59 -3.64 -5.55 -13.23
C VAL A 59 -3.72 -6.35 -14.52
N ASP A 60 -3.12 -7.54 -14.58
CA ASP A 60 -3.26 -8.46 -15.73
C ASP A 60 -4.72 -8.90 -15.92
N TRP A 61 -5.44 -9.15 -14.81
CA TRP A 61 -6.89 -9.43 -14.86
C TRP A 61 -7.70 -8.24 -15.38
N LEU A 62 -7.38 -7.00 -14.95
CA LEU A 62 -8.10 -5.79 -15.39
C LEU A 62 -7.85 -5.43 -16.85
N ILE A 63 -6.66 -5.72 -17.38
CA ILE A 63 -6.24 -5.27 -18.73
C ILE A 63 -6.43 -6.38 -19.77
N ASP A 64 -6.08 -7.62 -19.39
CA ASP A 64 -5.92 -8.74 -20.31
C ASP A 64 -6.90 -9.89 -20.02
N ASP A 65 -7.87 -9.69 -19.11
CA ASP A 65 -8.80 -10.73 -18.63
C ASP A 65 -8.08 -11.99 -18.11
N ALA A 66 -6.86 -11.82 -17.58
CA ALA A 66 -6.10 -12.93 -17.00
C ALA A 66 -6.88 -13.57 -15.83
N PRO A 67 -6.87 -14.90 -15.66
CA PRO A 67 -7.64 -15.51 -14.60
C PRO A 67 -7.07 -15.17 -13.22
N LEU A 68 -7.94 -14.86 -12.26
CA LEU A 68 -7.63 -14.76 -10.84
C LEU A 68 -8.29 -15.91 -10.07
N PRO A 69 -7.71 -16.32 -8.92
CA PRO A 69 -8.39 -17.21 -7.99
C PRO A 69 -9.74 -16.66 -7.54
N GLU A 70 -10.70 -17.53 -7.26
CA GLU A 70 -12.05 -17.12 -6.82
C GLU A 70 -12.03 -16.29 -5.53
N HIS A 71 -11.11 -16.63 -4.62
CA HIS A 71 -10.96 -15.97 -3.34
C HIS A 71 -9.64 -15.15 -3.27
N ALA A 72 -9.37 -14.37 -4.32
CA ALA A 72 -8.18 -13.53 -4.38
C ALA A 72 -8.26 -12.35 -3.40
N VAL A 73 -7.14 -12.03 -2.78
CA VAL A 73 -6.93 -10.83 -1.94
C VAL A 73 -5.54 -10.27 -2.19
N VAL A 74 -5.37 -8.95 -2.08
CA VAL A 74 -4.06 -8.30 -2.20
C VAL A 74 -3.70 -7.61 -0.90
N LEU A 75 -2.43 -7.72 -0.49
CA LEU A 75 -1.89 -7.06 0.68
C LEU A 75 -0.95 -5.93 0.25
N HIS A 76 -1.22 -4.72 0.68
CA HIS A 76 -0.39 -3.54 0.43
C HIS A 76 0.14 -2.96 1.73
N PHE A 77 1.38 -2.47 1.69
CA PHE A 77 2.02 -1.72 2.78
C PHE A 77 2.54 -0.41 2.22
N ASP A 78 2.13 0.71 2.82
CA ASP A 78 2.53 2.04 2.35
C ASP A 78 3.75 2.58 3.10
N ASN A 79 4.41 3.55 2.47
CA ASN A 79 5.51 4.35 2.97
C ASN A 79 6.89 3.65 3.01
N GLY A 80 6.96 2.33 3.17
CA GLY A 80 8.23 1.64 3.32
C GLY A 80 8.84 1.75 4.73
N TRP A 81 8.00 1.71 5.77
CA TRP A 81 8.40 1.74 7.17
C TRP A 81 9.25 0.52 7.55
N LEU A 82 10.14 0.70 8.55
CA LEU A 82 11.00 -0.37 9.02
C LEU A 82 10.22 -1.55 9.62
N ASP A 83 9.09 -1.31 10.28
CA ASP A 83 8.25 -2.35 10.86
C ASP A 83 7.61 -3.26 9.81
N THR A 84 7.44 -2.82 8.57
CA THR A 84 7.09 -3.69 7.44
C THR A 84 8.11 -4.82 7.25
N PHE A 85 9.40 -4.53 7.44
CA PHE A 85 10.46 -5.55 7.34
C PHE A 85 10.63 -6.34 8.64
N THR A 86 10.62 -5.66 9.79
CA THR A 86 11.00 -6.29 11.08
C THR A 86 9.87 -7.02 11.77
N VAL A 87 8.60 -6.66 11.50
CA VAL A 87 7.42 -7.24 12.13
C VAL A 87 6.51 -7.90 11.08
N THR A 88 6.11 -7.16 10.07
CA THR A 88 5.13 -7.64 9.08
C THR A 88 5.65 -8.82 8.25
N LYS A 89 6.86 -8.70 7.69
CA LYS A 89 7.45 -9.75 6.86
C LYS A 89 7.53 -11.10 7.58
N PRO A 90 8.06 -11.21 8.82
CA PRO A 90 8.08 -12.48 9.55
C PRO A 90 6.68 -13.10 9.73
N VAL A 91 5.66 -12.30 9.99
CA VAL A 91 4.28 -12.80 10.09
C VAL A 91 3.82 -13.35 8.73
N LEU A 92 3.96 -12.60 7.64
CA LEU A 92 3.54 -13.05 6.31
C LEU A 92 4.32 -14.30 5.84
N ASP A 93 5.62 -14.36 6.11
CA ASP A 93 6.46 -15.54 5.80
C ASP A 93 5.91 -16.81 6.48
N SER A 94 5.36 -16.70 7.71
CA SER A 94 4.79 -17.84 8.44
C SER A 94 3.54 -18.43 7.78
N PHE A 95 2.84 -17.65 6.96
CA PHE A 95 1.67 -18.06 6.18
C PHE A 95 2.02 -18.36 4.71
N GLY A 96 3.24 -18.09 4.27
CA GLY A 96 3.63 -18.17 2.86
C GLY A 96 3.02 -17.06 2.01
N PHE A 97 2.63 -15.95 2.62
CA PHE A 97 2.05 -14.79 1.95
C PHE A 97 3.13 -13.79 1.53
N THR A 98 2.87 -13.09 0.42
CA THR A 98 3.67 -11.96 -0.04
C THR A 98 2.80 -10.71 -0.10
N ALA A 99 3.39 -9.55 -0.37
CA ALA A 99 2.66 -8.29 -0.46
C ALA A 99 3.29 -7.35 -1.50
N THR A 100 2.62 -6.23 -1.76
CA THR A 100 3.21 -5.08 -2.44
C THR A 100 3.53 -3.99 -1.43
N CYS A 101 4.78 -3.53 -1.39
CA CYS A 101 5.19 -2.40 -0.57
C CYS A 101 5.41 -1.17 -1.45
N PHE A 102 4.69 -0.07 -1.18
CA PHE A 102 4.85 1.21 -1.86
C PHE A 102 5.82 2.09 -1.07
N VAL A 103 7.01 2.35 -1.64
CA VAL A 103 8.11 2.99 -0.94
C VAL A 103 8.29 4.45 -1.33
N ILE A 104 8.64 5.27 -0.35
CA ILE A 104 9.05 6.67 -0.50
C ILE A 104 10.56 6.66 -0.70
N THR A 105 11.02 7.01 -1.91
CA THR A 105 12.42 6.77 -2.27
C THR A 105 13.41 7.70 -1.57
N ASP A 106 13.06 8.95 -1.28
CA ASP A 106 13.92 9.86 -0.52
C ASP A 106 14.16 9.34 0.91
N SER A 107 13.13 8.74 1.52
CA SER A 107 13.24 8.14 2.85
C SER A 107 14.14 6.89 2.84
N ALA A 108 13.96 6.01 1.85
CA ALA A 108 14.82 4.83 1.67
C ALA A 108 16.28 5.21 1.37
N ASN A 109 16.51 6.23 0.54
CA ASN A 109 17.84 6.77 0.26
C ASN A 109 18.49 7.31 1.55
N ALA A 110 17.79 8.20 2.27
CA ALA A 110 18.32 8.80 3.50
C ALA A 110 18.67 7.73 4.54
N THR A 111 17.79 6.74 4.76
CA THR A 111 18.03 5.66 5.72
C THR A 111 19.20 4.78 5.29
N SER A 112 19.34 4.48 4.00
CA SER A 112 20.48 3.70 3.47
C SER A 112 21.82 4.41 3.62
N GLU A 113 21.81 5.74 3.69
CA GLU A 113 22.98 6.58 4.00
C GLU A 113 23.22 6.76 5.52
N GLY A 114 22.41 6.09 6.37
CA GLY A 114 22.49 6.23 7.83
C GLY A 114 21.90 7.54 8.38
N LYS A 115 21.09 8.22 7.59
CA LYS A 115 20.38 9.45 7.98
C LYS A 115 18.98 9.15 8.48
N ARG A 116 18.40 10.07 9.26
CA ARG A 116 16.98 10.04 9.60
C ARG A 116 16.16 10.64 8.45
N ALA A 117 14.96 10.14 8.26
CA ALA A 117 14.00 10.68 7.31
C ALA A 117 12.73 11.10 8.04
N ALA A 118 12.08 12.14 7.55
CA ALA A 118 10.78 12.59 8.00
C ALA A 118 9.89 12.82 6.79
N ILE A 119 8.62 12.49 6.95
CA ILE A 119 7.59 12.74 5.93
C ILE A 119 6.46 13.58 6.52
N ARG A 120 5.69 14.22 5.64
CA ARG A 120 4.46 14.87 6.05
C ARG A 120 3.28 13.95 5.75
N THR A 121 2.51 13.62 6.78
CA THR A 121 1.24 12.92 6.65
C THR A 121 0.06 13.88 6.83
N LYS A 122 -1.12 13.46 6.39
CA LYS A 122 -2.36 14.26 6.54
C LYS A 122 -2.81 14.31 8.00
N THR A 123 -2.65 13.22 8.72
CA THR A 123 -3.20 13.02 10.07
C THR A 123 -2.24 13.40 11.19
N GLU A 124 -0.94 13.12 11.02
CA GLU A 124 0.06 13.31 12.09
C GLU A 124 0.98 14.54 11.85
N GLY A 125 0.88 15.21 10.69
CA GLY A 125 1.79 16.30 10.32
C GLY A 125 3.16 15.78 9.89
N ILE A 126 4.25 16.30 10.49
CA ILE A 126 5.61 15.80 10.23
C ILE A 126 5.88 14.61 11.15
N VAL A 127 6.20 13.47 10.53
CA VAL A 127 6.47 12.20 11.20
C VAL A 127 7.90 11.79 10.91
N GLU A 128 8.67 11.57 11.97
CA GLU A 128 10.02 11.00 11.92
C GLU A 128 9.98 9.61 12.56
N LYS A 129 9.87 8.58 11.74
CA LYS A 129 9.88 7.17 12.13
C LYS A 129 10.92 6.42 11.29
N PRO A 130 11.40 5.25 11.72
CA PRO A 130 12.36 4.47 10.95
C PRO A 130 11.77 3.95 9.62
N PHE A 131 12.52 4.08 8.53
CA PHE A 131 12.21 3.51 7.23
C PHE A 131 13.14 2.34 6.93
N MET A 132 12.74 1.50 5.97
CA MET A 132 13.61 0.47 5.42
C MET A 132 14.77 1.07 4.63
N THR A 133 15.92 0.40 4.68
CA THR A 133 17.02 0.62 3.75
C THR A 133 16.76 -0.09 2.42
N TRP A 134 17.51 0.29 1.36
CA TRP A 134 17.45 -0.44 0.09
C TRP A 134 17.91 -1.90 0.21
N ASP A 135 18.80 -2.24 1.16
CA ASP A 135 19.17 -3.64 1.42
C ASP A 135 17.96 -4.45 1.89
N GLN A 136 17.19 -3.92 2.84
CA GLN A 136 15.97 -4.55 3.34
C GLN A 136 14.88 -4.63 2.26
N ILE A 137 14.74 -3.59 1.42
CA ILE A 137 13.82 -3.62 0.27
C ILE A 137 14.24 -4.70 -0.73
N ARG A 138 15.54 -4.89 -1.00
CA ARG A 138 16.03 -6.01 -1.84
C ARG A 138 15.71 -7.38 -1.24
N GLU A 139 15.76 -7.51 0.08
CA GLU A 139 15.35 -8.76 0.75
C GLU A 139 13.85 -9.03 0.58
N LEU A 140 12.97 -7.99 0.62
CA LEU A 140 11.55 -8.16 0.28
C LEU A 140 11.37 -8.65 -1.16
N VAL A 141 12.08 -8.04 -2.12
CA VAL A 141 12.07 -8.47 -3.53
C VAL A 141 12.51 -9.93 -3.66
N ALA A 142 13.58 -10.34 -2.98
CA ALA A 142 14.07 -11.71 -3.00
C ALA A 142 13.10 -12.72 -2.37
N ALA A 143 12.25 -12.26 -1.44
CA ALA A 143 11.15 -13.02 -0.83
C ALA A 143 9.87 -13.03 -1.70
N GLY A 144 9.88 -12.44 -2.89
CA GLY A 144 8.73 -12.44 -3.81
C GLY A 144 7.76 -11.28 -3.65
N TRP A 145 8.09 -10.27 -2.83
CA TRP A 145 7.26 -9.08 -2.73
C TRP A 145 7.39 -8.20 -3.98
N GLU A 146 6.31 -7.51 -4.32
CA GLU A 146 6.36 -6.41 -5.27
C GLU A 146 6.72 -5.11 -4.56
N ILE A 147 7.49 -4.25 -5.23
CA ILE A 147 7.81 -2.91 -4.74
C ILE A 147 7.26 -1.89 -5.72
N GLY A 148 6.35 -1.04 -5.24
CA GLY A 148 5.74 0.05 -5.97
C GLY A 148 6.26 1.41 -5.52
N ALA A 149 5.98 2.46 -6.29
CA ALA A 149 6.36 3.83 -5.98
C ALA A 149 5.28 4.56 -5.15
N HIS A 150 5.74 5.37 -4.19
CA HIS A 150 4.89 6.23 -3.36
C HIS A 150 5.41 7.67 -3.34
N THR A 151 5.73 8.20 -4.52
CA THR A 151 6.46 9.44 -4.80
C THR A 151 7.91 9.43 -4.26
N ALA A 152 8.66 10.46 -4.57
CA ALA A 152 9.98 10.65 -3.98
C ALA A 152 9.88 11.09 -2.52
N SER A 153 9.00 12.06 -2.22
CA SER A 153 8.99 12.80 -0.95
C SER A 153 7.71 12.61 -0.10
N HIS A 154 6.77 11.74 -0.50
CA HIS A 154 5.43 11.62 0.07
C HIS A 154 4.57 12.87 -0.14
N CYS A 155 4.77 13.57 -1.24
CA CYS A 155 3.98 14.75 -1.55
C CYS A 155 2.53 14.38 -1.95
N ARG A 156 1.61 15.29 -1.68
CA ARG A 156 0.24 15.25 -2.19
C ARG A 156 0.26 15.70 -3.64
N MET A 157 0.05 14.79 -4.60
CA MET A 157 0.28 15.04 -6.03
C MET A 157 -0.60 16.15 -6.62
N ALA A 158 -1.88 16.26 -6.20
CA ALA A 158 -2.74 17.36 -6.66
C ALA A 158 -2.25 18.72 -6.13
N ASP A 159 -1.79 18.78 -4.88
CA ASP A 159 -1.24 20.00 -4.28
C ASP A 159 0.10 20.36 -4.95
N LYS A 160 0.91 19.37 -5.30
CA LYS A 160 2.18 19.54 -6.01
C LYS A 160 1.95 20.10 -7.41
N LEU A 161 0.94 19.56 -8.13
CA LEU A 161 0.53 20.10 -9.44
C LEU A 161 0.09 21.57 -9.35
N GLU A 162 -0.68 21.92 -8.33
CA GLU A 162 -1.13 23.32 -8.14
C GLU A 162 0.05 24.26 -7.85
N ALA A 163 1.01 23.80 -7.06
CA ALA A 163 2.15 24.63 -6.61
C ALA A 163 3.25 24.74 -7.67
N GLU A 164 3.56 23.68 -8.40
CA GLU A 164 4.76 23.56 -9.24
C GLU A 164 4.47 23.10 -10.69
N GLY A 165 3.21 22.87 -11.03
CA GLY A 165 2.81 22.43 -12.37
C GLY A 165 3.22 21.00 -12.69
N ASP A 166 3.18 20.67 -14.00
CA ASP A 166 3.50 19.34 -14.51
C ASP A 166 4.95 18.92 -14.16
N GLU A 167 5.89 19.86 -14.22
CA GLU A 167 7.32 19.60 -13.93
C GLU A 167 7.51 19.12 -12.48
N GLY A 168 6.81 19.73 -11.52
CA GLY A 168 6.85 19.31 -10.11
C GLY A 168 6.29 17.90 -9.90
N VAL A 169 5.20 17.56 -10.61
CA VAL A 169 4.62 16.21 -10.57
C VAL A 169 5.58 15.18 -11.16
N LEU A 170 6.18 15.48 -12.32
CA LEU A 170 7.11 14.59 -13.01
C LEU A 170 8.41 14.39 -12.21
N ASP A 171 8.90 15.40 -11.50
CA ASP A 171 10.06 15.23 -10.59
C ASP A 171 9.78 14.17 -9.51
N GLU A 172 8.56 14.13 -8.96
CA GLU A 172 8.12 13.12 -7.98
C GLU A 172 7.92 11.71 -8.58
N VAL A 173 8.03 11.57 -9.90
CA VAL A 173 7.98 10.31 -10.64
C VAL A 173 9.36 9.89 -11.14
N ASP A 174 10.14 10.83 -11.64
CA ASP A 174 11.45 10.57 -12.25
C ASP A 174 12.50 10.20 -11.20
N ARG A 175 12.49 10.86 -10.03
CA ARG A 175 13.39 10.51 -8.91
C ARG A 175 13.16 9.09 -8.39
N PRO A 176 11.92 8.63 -8.12
CA PRO A 176 11.64 7.23 -7.84
C PRO A 176 12.11 6.29 -8.93
N SER A 177 11.83 6.61 -10.19
CA SER A 177 12.22 5.78 -11.33
C SER A 177 13.74 5.59 -11.40
N ALA A 178 14.50 6.67 -11.21
CA ALA A 178 15.98 6.61 -11.14
C ALA A 178 16.47 5.76 -9.95
N ALA A 179 15.90 5.97 -8.75
CA ALA A 179 16.26 5.20 -7.56
C ALA A 179 15.94 3.71 -7.72
N PHE A 180 14.78 3.35 -8.26
CA PHE A 180 14.42 1.96 -8.54
C PHE A 180 15.37 1.32 -9.56
N GLN A 181 15.68 2.04 -10.64
CA GLN A 181 16.61 1.54 -11.65
C GLN A 181 18.01 1.31 -11.06
N GLU A 182 18.49 2.23 -10.23
CA GLU A 182 19.81 2.13 -9.58
C GLU A 182 19.83 0.99 -8.55
N GLN A 183 18.83 0.91 -7.68
CA GLN A 183 18.85 0.03 -6.51
C GLN A 183 18.28 -1.37 -6.77
N LEU A 184 17.33 -1.50 -7.70
CA LEU A 184 16.62 -2.75 -8.00
C LEU A 184 16.81 -3.24 -9.45
N GLY A 185 17.45 -2.45 -10.31
CA GLY A 185 17.69 -2.78 -11.72
C GLY A 185 16.41 -2.81 -12.58
N ARG A 186 15.32 -2.24 -12.10
CA ARG A 186 14.02 -2.20 -12.79
C ARG A 186 13.24 -0.95 -12.41
N LEU A 187 12.28 -0.54 -13.25
CA LEU A 187 11.33 0.52 -12.93
C LEU A 187 10.19 0.00 -12.05
N PRO A 188 9.57 0.84 -11.22
CA PRO A 188 8.36 0.47 -10.49
C PRO A 188 7.18 0.32 -11.46
N LEU A 189 6.40 -0.76 -11.32
CA LEU A 189 5.25 -1.02 -12.19
C LEU A 189 3.96 -0.35 -11.67
N HIS A 190 3.86 -0.15 -10.37
CA HIS A 190 2.66 0.31 -9.69
C HIS A 190 2.95 1.55 -8.86
N PHE A 191 1.96 2.42 -8.76
CA PHE A 191 2.03 3.65 -8.00
C PHE A 191 0.84 3.74 -7.03
N ALA A 192 1.09 4.25 -5.82
CA ALA A 192 0.05 4.59 -4.86
C ALA A 192 0.09 6.09 -4.55
N TYR A 193 -1.06 6.76 -4.62
CA TYR A 193 -1.17 8.19 -4.35
C TYR A 193 -1.08 8.48 -2.84
N PRO A 194 -0.06 9.24 -2.36
CA PRO A 194 -0.02 9.69 -0.97
C PRO A 194 -1.29 10.43 -0.58
N SER A 195 -1.92 9.99 0.53
CA SER A 195 -3.19 10.55 1.01
C SER A 195 -4.32 10.59 -0.03
N GLY A 196 -4.29 9.79 -1.08
CA GLY A 196 -5.25 9.78 -2.18
C GLY A 196 -5.30 11.09 -2.98
N SER A 197 -4.28 11.95 -2.86
CA SER A 197 -4.26 13.27 -3.51
C SER A 197 -3.98 13.14 -5.01
N ARG A 198 -5.02 13.29 -5.81
CA ARG A 198 -4.98 13.17 -7.28
C ARG A 198 -6.01 14.06 -7.96
N ASN A 199 -5.86 14.25 -9.25
CA ASN A 199 -6.85 14.76 -10.17
C ASN A 199 -6.61 14.20 -11.58
N THR A 200 -7.47 14.54 -12.55
CA THR A 200 -7.36 14.05 -13.92
C THR A 200 -5.99 14.34 -14.53
N ARG A 201 -5.41 15.53 -14.26
CA ARG A 201 -4.10 15.89 -14.82
C ARG A 201 -2.96 15.06 -14.24
N THR A 202 -2.99 14.77 -12.94
CA THR A 202 -1.99 13.87 -12.34
C THR A 202 -2.08 12.46 -12.91
N ASP A 203 -3.30 11.93 -13.15
CA ASP A 203 -3.47 10.62 -13.79
C ASP A 203 -2.93 10.61 -15.24
N GLU A 204 -3.20 11.64 -16.01
CA GLU A 204 -2.67 11.81 -17.39
C GLU A 204 -1.13 11.80 -17.40
N LEU A 205 -0.50 12.47 -16.45
CA LEU A 205 0.96 12.51 -16.33
C LEU A 205 1.56 11.15 -15.92
N LEU A 206 0.87 10.39 -15.07
CA LEU A 206 1.41 9.15 -14.50
C LEU A 206 1.07 7.89 -15.31
N GLN A 207 0.03 7.92 -16.16
CA GLN A 207 -0.49 6.73 -16.84
C GLN A 207 0.50 6.00 -17.74
N ASP A 208 1.49 6.71 -18.27
CA ASP A 208 2.53 6.16 -19.16
C ASP A 208 3.78 5.71 -18.40
N HIS A 209 3.90 6.08 -17.12
CA HIS A 209 5.00 5.68 -16.24
C HIS A 209 4.68 4.40 -15.46
N TYR A 210 3.40 4.15 -15.15
CA TYR A 210 2.97 3.03 -14.31
C TYR A 210 1.88 2.20 -14.95
N ARG A 211 1.92 0.89 -14.71
CA ARG A 211 0.86 -0.03 -15.15
C ARG A 211 -0.45 0.20 -14.38
N SER A 212 -0.36 0.66 -13.14
CA SER A 212 -1.54 0.99 -12.35
C SER A 212 -1.31 2.10 -11.34
N LEU A 213 -2.38 2.81 -11.01
CA LEU A 213 -2.44 3.84 -10.01
C LEU A 213 -3.47 3.43 -8.94
N ARG A 214 -3.05 3.32 -7.69
CA ARG A 214 -3.91 2.95 -6.56
C ARG A 214 -4.36 4.21 -5.83
N LEU A 215 -5.65 4.25 -5.54
CA LEU A 215 -6.29 5.26 -4.72
C LEU A 215 -5.99 5.02 -3.23
N TRP A 216 -6.36 5.97 -2.42
CA TRP A 216 -6.46 5.80 -0.98
C TRP A 216 -7.68 6.58 -0.50
N HIS A 217 -8.57 5.87 0.17
CA HIS A 217 -9.78 6.45 0.75
C HIS A 217 -9.74 6.22 2.25
N PHE A 218 -10.15 7.24 2.98
CA PHE A 218 -10.47 7.12 4.38
C PHE A 218 -11.87 7.67 4.59
N GLU A 219 -12.74 6.84 5.14
CA GLU A 219 -14.07 7.21 5.57
C GLU A 219 -14.24 6.88 7.06
N GLU A 220 -15.05 7.68 7.78
CA GLU A 220 -15.29 7.50 9.23
C GLU A 220 -16.00 6.18 9.57
N GLN A 221 -16.63 5.56 8.59
CA GLN A 221 -17.25 4.24 8.67
C GLN A 221 -16.59 3.33 7.64
N PRO A 222 -16.36 2.06 7.95
CA PRO A 222 -15.84 1.13 6.97
C PRO A 222 -16.85 0.92 5.83
N VAL A 223 -16.78 1.80 4.83
CA VAL A 223 -17.41 1.56 3.53
C VAL A 223 -16.39 0.81 2.71
N TRP A 224 -16.71 -0.45 2.43
CA TRP A 224 -15.81 -1.31 1.68
C TRP A 224 -15.90 -0.98 0.18
N SER A 225 -14.81 -0.56 -0.42
CA SER A 225 -14.66 -0.49 -1.88
C SER A 225 -13.83 -1.66 -2.37
N PHE A 226 -14.13 -2.15 -3.55
CA PHE A 226 -13.50 -3.33 -4.13
C PHE A 226 -13.03 -3.02 -5.54
N THR A 227 -11.93 -3.63 -5.93
CA THR A 227 -11.50 -3.63 -7.32
C THR A 227 -12.32 -4.68 -8.06
N GLU A 228 -13.05 -4.25 -9.09
CA GLU A 228 -13.93 -5.06 -9.92
C GLU A 228 -13.41 -5.07 -11.37
N ASN A 229 -13.89 -5.97 -12.23
CA ASN A 229 -13.47 -6.05 -13.63
C ASN A 229 -13.73 -4.78 -14.45
N THR A 230 -14.58 -3.88 -13.96
CA THR A 230 -14.85 -2.56 -14.55
C THR A 230 -13.97 -1.45 -13.97
N THR A 231 -13.18 -1.74 -12.93
CA THR A 231 -12.30 -0.77 -12.31
C THR A 231 -11.18 -0.36 -13.28
N SER A 232 -10.94 0.94 -13.40
CA SER A 232 -9.83 1.43 -14.18
C SER A 232 -8.49 1.08 -13.51
N ARG A 233 -7.52 0.59 -14.28
CA ARG A 233 -6.14 0.41 -13.79
C ARG A 233 -5.52 1.70 -13.24
N LEU A 234 -6.06 2.87 -13.61
CA LEU A 234 -5.62 4.18 -13.11
C LEU A 234 -6.37 4.62 -11.85
N ALA A 235 -7.25 3.79 -11.31
CA ALA A 235 -8.07 4.10 -10.14
C ALA A 235 -8.39 2.82 -9.35
N ILE A 236 -7.36 2.04 -9.02
CA ILE A 236 -7.52 0.80 -8.24
C ILE A 236 -7.98 1.17 -6.82
N ASP A 237 -9.10 0.62 -6.42
CA ASP A 237 -9.67 0.80 -5.08
C ASP A 237 -8.97 -0.06 -4.03
N CYS A 238 -9.02 0.38 -2.77
CA CYS A 238 -8.43 -0.34 -1.65
C CYS A 238 -9.16 -0.05 -0.34
N GLN A 239 -8.85 -0.87 0.68
CA GLN A 239 -9.34 -0.73 2.04
C GLN A 239 -8.20 -0.38 2.98
N ASN A 240 -8.30 0.72 3.71
CA ASN A 240 -7.37 0.99 4.80
C ASN A 240 -7.71 0.11 6.00
N ILE A 241 -6.73 -0.64 6.49
CA ILE A 241 -6.87 -1.53 7.64
C ILE A 241 -5.92 -1.07 8.75
N ASP A 242 -6.50 -0.72 9.89
CA ASP A 242 -5.78 -0.35 11.10
C ASP A 242 -6.58 -0.75 12.36
N ASN A 243 -6.19 -0.26 13.53
CA ASN A 243 -6.83 -0.60 14.80
C ASN A 243 -8.28 -0.05 14.95
N THR A 244 -8.77 0.76 14.00
CA THR A 244 -10.18 1.20 13.95
C THR A 244 -11.08 0.15 13.31
N VAL A 245 -10.52 -0.76 12.51
CA VAL A 245 -11.23 -1.87 11.89
C VAL A 245 -11.28 -3.03 12.88
N THR A 246 -12.46 -3.31 13.43
CA THR A 246 -12.62 -4.46 14.32
C THR A 246 -12.47 -5.77 13.55
N PHE A 247 -12.18 -6.87 14.24
CA PHE A 247 -12.07 -8.17 13.58
C PHE A 247 -13.41 -8.59 12.93
N ALA A 248 -14.55 -8.26 13.53
CA ALA A 248 -15.87 -8.51 12.95
C ALA A 248 -16.11 -7.68 11.68
N ASP A 249 -15.59 -6.44 11.61
CA ASP A 249 -15.63 -5.65 10.39
C ASP A 249 -14.74 -6.26 9.30
N PHE A 250 -13.57 -6.77 9.68
CA PHE A 250 -12.67 -7.47 8.77
C PHE A 250 -13.32 -8.73 8.18
N GLU A 251 -13.99 -9.56 9.00
CA GLU A 251 -14.76 -10.73 8.51
C GLU A 251 -15.86 -10.30 7.55
N ARG A 252 -16.63 -9.26 7.91
CA ARG A 252 -17.73 -8.74 7.06
C ARG A 252 -17.25 -8.25 5.69
N LEU A 253 -16.03 -7.68 5.59
CA LEU A 253 -15.45 -7.28 4.31
C LEU A 253 -15.44 -8.46 3.32
N PHE A 254 -15.01 -9.63 3.76
CA PHE A 254 -14.96 -10.81 2.89
C PHE A 254 -16.34 -11.40 2.60
N GLU A 255 -17.29 -11.32 3.53
CA GLU A 255 -18.70 -11.70 3.27
C GLU A 255 -19.30 -10.81 2.18
N GLU A 256 -19.05 -9.51 2.21
CA GLU A 256 -19.52 -8.56 1.19
C GLU A 256 -18.82 -8.73 -0.17
N ALA A 257 -17.55 -9.15 -0.19
CA ALA A 257 -16.85 -9.47 -1.43
C ALA A 257 -17.52 -10.65 -2.18
N VAL A 258 -18.02 -11.64 -1.45
CA VAL A 258 -18.62 -12.86 -2.00
C VAL A 258 -20.11 -12.68 -2.37
N THR A 259 -20.89 -11.92 -1.58
CA THR A 259 -22.37 -11.87 -1.70
C THR A 259 -22.90 -11.07 -2.89
N ASN A 260 -22.10 -10.29 -3.56
CA ASN A 260 -22.50 -9.45 -4.70
C ASN A 260 -21.85 -9.88 -6.03
N GLY A 261 -21.27 -11.08 -6.09
CA GLY A 261 -20.70 -11.69 -7.29
C GLY A 261 -21.68 -12.54 -8.11
#